data_dda34993c0cda78c5228065cf9779e27
#
_entry.id   dda34993c0cda78c5228065cf9779e27
#
_cell.length_a   1.000
_cell.length_b   1.000
_cell.length_c   1.000
_cell.angle_alpha   90.00
_cell.angle_beta   90.00
_cell.angle_gamma   90.00
#
_symmetry.space_group_name_H-M   'P 1'
#
loop_
_entity.id
_entity.type
_entity.pdbx_description
1 polymer ?
#
loop_
_entity_poly.entity_id
_entity_poly.type
_entity_poly.pdbx_seq_one_letter_code
_entity_poly.pdbx_strand_id
1 'polypeptide(L)'
;AAYFYGLFMQELEHAEKTNTPVDWNKMSTYRYIDWSITTPIMLLVLCLYMANNINATVKLTTYLSVVVLNYIMLAFGYLGEIGTTDRTTGLVGGFIAFGLMYAIIYNTFMSKYSFANSVLFWFYAVVWSLYGVVYYVGDGYKIAVTNVLDLISKCFVGLGLWAYYTKILAV
;
A
#
# COMPACT_ATOMS: atom_id res chain seq x y z
N ALA A 1 -10.97 1.65 -3.89
CA ALA A 1 -10.53 3.00 -3.46
C ALA A 1 -11.64 4.04 -3.61
N ALA A 2 -12.13 4.38 -4.82
CA ALA A 2 -13.09 5.49 -5.03
C ALA A 2 -14.30 5.48 -4.08
N TYR A 3 -14.89 4.33 -3.84
CA TYR A 3 -16.02 4.17 -2.89
C TYR A 3 -15.64 4.64 -1.47
N PHE A 4 -14.47 4.25 -0.97
CA PHE A 4 -14.00 4.64 0.37
C PHE A 4 -13.66 6.12 0.46
N TYR A 5 -13.15 6.73 -0.62
CA TYR A 5 -13.00 8.19 -0.67
C TYR A 5 -14.34 8.93 -0.58
N GLY A 6 -15.40 8.36 -1.18
CA GLY A 6 -16.77 8.86 -1.00
C GLY A 6 -17.22 8.82 0.47
N LEU A 7 -16.91 7.74 1.20
CA LEU A 7 -17.21 7.64 2.64
C LEU A 7 -16.40 8.66 3.47
N PHE A 8 -15.13 8.92 3.12
CA PHE A 8 -14.33 9.95 3.79
C PHE A 8 -14.95 11.34 3.60
N MET A 9 -15.38 11.68 2.38
CA MET A 9 -16.04 12.96 2.12
C MET A 9 -17.34 13.09 2.90
N GLN A 10 -18.16 12.04 2.94
CA GLN A 10 -19.41 12.04 3.73
C GLN A 10 -19.16 12.26 5.22
N GLU A 11 -18.12 11.67 5.80
CA GLU A 11 -17.77 11.85 7.21
C GLU A 11 -17.31 13.29 7.49
N LEU A 12 -16.50 13.86 6.62
CA LEU A 12 -16.05 15.25 6.74
C LEU A 12 -17.22 16.23 6.61
N GLU A 13 -18.10 16.05 5.60
CA GLU A 13 -19.28 16.88 5.42
C GLU A 13 -20.28 16.74 6.60
N HIS A 14 -20.43 15.54 7.15
CA HIS A 14 -21.27 15.33 8.32
C HIS A 14 -20.73 16.09 9.54
N ALA A 15 -19.44 15.96 9.82
CA ALA A 15 -18.79 16.68 10.92
C ALA A 15 -18.92 18.20 10.76
N GLU A 16 -18.75 18.73 9.55
CA GLU A 16 -18.90 20.15 9.26
C GLU A 16 -20.36 20.62 9.47
N LYS A 17 -21.35 19.90 8.92
CA LYS A 17 -22.77 20.26 9.03
C LYS A 17 -23.30 20.18 10.46
N THR A 18 -22.80 19.26 11.25
CA THR A 18 -23.25 19.04 12.64
C THR A 18 -22.37 19.79 13.66
N ASN A 19 -21.30 20.42 13.20
CA ASN A 19 -20.30 21.07 14.05
C ASN A 19 -19.73 20.10 15.12
N THR A 20 -19.54 18.82 14.74
CA THR A 20 -18.99 17.77 15.59
C THR A 20 -17.55 17.43 15.19
N PRO A 21 -16.70 16.91 16.09
CA PRO A 21 -15.37 16.44 15.71
C PRO A 21 -15.44 15.29 14.70
N VAL A 22 -14.48 15.27 13.77
CA VAL A 22 -14.33 14.16 12.83
C VAL A 22 -13.98 12.87 13.56
N ASP A 23 -14.64 11.77 13.25
CA ASP A 23 -14.31 10.45 13.78
C ASP A 23 -13.12 9.84 13.01
N TRP A 24 -11.92 10.12 13.49
CA TRP A 24 -10.66 9.64 12.89
C TRP A 24 -10.53 8.11 12.95
N ASN A 25 -11.07 7.46 13.98
CA ASN A 25 -11.04 6.00 14.10
C ASN A 25 -11.91 5.34 13.01
N LYS A 26 -13.06 5.89 12.74
CA LYS A 26 -13.95 5.44 11.66
C LYS A 26 -13.28 5.64 10.29
N MET A 27 -12.65 6.78 10.06
CA MET A 27 -11.92 7.04 8.82
C MET A 27 -10.72 6.09 8.66
N SER A 28 -9.97 5.83 9.71
CA SER A 28 -8.89 4.84 9.71
C SER A 28 -9.43 3.44 9.38
N THR A 29 -10.55 3.04 9.98
CA THR A 29 -11.19 1.74 9.70
C THR A 29 -11.55 1.60 8.21
N TYR A 30 -12.17 2.60 7.61
CA TYR A 30 -12.48 2.59 6.17
C TYR A 30 -11.22 2.45 5.31
N ARG A 31 -10.14 3.12 5.68
CA ARG A 31 -8.86 3.07 4.98
C ARG A 31 -8.24 1.67 5.04
N TYR A 32 -8.21 1.04 6.20
CA TYR A 32 -7.66 -0.30 6.34
C TYR A 32 -8.52 -1.35 5.64
N ILE A 33 -9.84 -1.17 5.56
CA ILE A 33 -10.72 -2.01 4.73
C ILE A 33 -10.38 -1.84 3.24
N ASP A 34 -10.22 -0.59 2.74
CA ASP A 34 -9.77 -0.36 1.36
C ASP A 34 -8.45 -1.04 1.08
N TRP A 35 -7.46 -0.86 1.95
CA TRP A 35 -6.14 -1.45 1.77
C TRP A 35 -6.15 -2.97 1.83
N SER A 36 -7.01 -3.58 2.67
CA SER A 36 -7.13 -5.03 2.74
C SER A 36 -7.60 -5.67 1.42
N ILE A 37 -8.29 -4.91 0.59
CA ILE A 37 -8.76 -5.33 -0.73
C ILE A 37 -7.75 -4.92 -1.82
N THR A 38 -7.29 -3.68 -1.78
CA THR A 38 -6.50 -3.11 -2.88
C THR A 38 -5.04 -3.54 -2.86
N THR A 39 -4.40 -3.69 -1.68
CA THR A 39 -2.98 -4.02 -1.62
C THR A 39 -2.64 -5.44 -2.08
N PRO A 40 -3.43 -6.50 -1.82
CA PRO A 40 -3.18 -7.80 -2.44
C PRO A 40 -3.21 -7.76 -3.98
N ILE A 41 -4.15 -6.99 -4.55
CA ILE A 41 -4.25 -6.83 -6.01
C ILE A 41 -3.02 -6.10 -6.56
N MET A 42 -2.58 -5.03 -5.88
CA MET A 42 -1.37 -4.30 -6.28
C MET A 42 -0.12 -5.18 -6.21
N LEU A 43 0.01 -6.00 -5.16
CA LEU A 43 1.11 -6.96 -5.01
C LEU A 43 1.06 -8.06 -6.08
N LEU A 44 -0.13 -8.52 -6.46
CA LEU A 44 -0.28 -9.47 -7.57
C LEU A 44 0.22 -8.85 -8.87
N VAL A 45 -0.22 -7.65 -9.19
CA VAL A 45 0.21 -6.92 -10.39
C VAL A 45 1.72 -6.71 -10.38
N LEU A 46 2.30 -6.27 -9.26
CA LEU A 46 3.75 -6.11 -9.12
C LEU A 46 4.50 -7.43 -9.37
N CYS A 47 4.08 -8.52 -8.73
CA CYS A 47 4.70 -9.83 -8.90
C CYS A 47 4.60 -10.35 -10.35
N LEU A 48 3.44 -10.19 -10.99
CA LEU A 48 3.24 -10.60 -12.38
C LEU A 48 4.14 -9.81 -13.34
N TYR A 49 4.26 -8.49 -13.13
CA TYR A 49 5.14 -7.64 -13.93
C TYR A 49 6.59 -8.03 -13.78
N MET A 50 7.06 -8.14 -12.54
CA MET A 50 8.45 -8.50 -12.26
C MET A 50 8.80 -9.90 -12.80
N ALA A 51 7.89 -10.85 -12.69
CA ALA A 51 8.06 -12.19 -13.25
C ALA A 51 8.15 -12.15 -14.78
N ASN A 52 7.24 -11.40 -15.45
CA ASN A 52 7.24 -11.27 -16.89
C ASN A 52 8.56 -10.66 -17.43
N ASN A 53 9.11 -9.66 -16.77
CA ASN A 53 10.36 -9.01 -17.17
C ASN A 53 11.58 -9.95 -17.15
N ILE A 54 11.53 -11.04 -16.42
CA ILE A 54 12.62 -12.05 -16.33
C ILE A 54 12.23 -13.41 -16.93
N ASN A 55 11.11 -13.48 -17.65
CA ASN A 55 10.54 -14.72 -18.20
C ASN A 55 10.34 -15.82 -17.14
N ALA A 56 9.87 -15.44 -15.96
CA ALA A 56 9.53 -16.34 -14.86
C ALA A 56 8.01 -16.41 -14.65
N THR A 57 7.57 -17.36 -13.82
CA THR A 57 6.17 -17.50 -13.41
C THR A 57 6.03 -17.21 -11.93
N VAL A 58 4.91 -16.63 -11.55
CA VAL A 58 4.57 -16.39 -10.13
C VAL A 58 4.03 -17.69 -9.54
N LYS A 59 4.75 -18.28 -8.58
CA LYS A 59 4.24 -19.43 -7.84
C LYS A 59 3.16 -18.96 -6.86
N LEU A 60 2.05 -19.70 -6.80
CA LEU A 60 0.94 -19.40 -5.89
C LEU A 60 1.40 -19.29 -4.43
N THR A 61 2.31 -20.19 -4.00
CA THR A 61 2.87 -20.17 -2.64
C THR A 61 3.62 -18.88 -2.35
N THR A 62 4.44 -18.39 -3.28
CA THR A 62 5.14 -17.11 -3.15
C THR A 62 4.15 -15.95 -3.00
N TYR A 63 3.13 -15.89 -3.86
CA TYR A 63 2.11 -14.85 -3.80
C TYR A 63 1.33 -14.90 -2.48
N LEU A 64 0.89 -16.08 -2.04
CA LEU A 64 0.19 -16.24 -0.76
C LEU A 64 1.05 -15.82 0.43
N SER A 65 2.35 -16.14 0.44
CA SER A 65 3.26 -15.68 1.50
C SER A 65 3.36 -14.14 1.54
N VAL A 66 3.45 -13.50 0.38
CA VAL A 66 3.46 -12.04 0.26
C VAL A 66 2.13 -11.44 0.79
N VAL A 67 0.99 -12.02 0.43
CA VAL A 67 -0.34 -11.56 0.88
C VAL A 67 -0.52 -11.74 2.38
N VAL A 68 -0.09 -12.87 2.95
CA VAL A 68 -0.16 -13.10 4.40
C VAL A 68 0.66 -12.05 5.15
N LEU A 69 1.89 -11.78 4.72
CA LEU A 69 2.72 -10.74 5.33
C LEU A 69 2.13 -9.34 5.17
N ASN A 70 1.49 -9.06 4.03
CA ASN A 70 0.74 -7.82 3.83
C ASN A 70 -0.40 -7.68 4.85
N TYR A 71 -1.19 -8.74 5.09
CA TYR A 71 -2.25 -8.67 6.11
C TYR A 71 -1.69 -8.53 7.53
N ILE A 72 -0.57 -9.19 7.85
CA ILE A 72 0.11 -9.01 9.13
C ILE A 72 0.55 -7.55 9.30
N MET A 73 1.17 -6.95 8.27
CA MET A 73 1.55 -5.54 8.26
C MET A 73 0.36 -4.62 8.51
N LEU A 74 -0.76 -4.83 7.79
CA LEU A 74 -1.98 -4.05 7.95
C LEU A 74 -2.59 -4.22 9.34
N ALA A 75 -2.60 -5.44 9.88
CA ALA A 75 -3.14 -5.73 11.20
C ALA A 75 -2.36 -4.98 12.29
N PHE A 76 -1.03 -5.03 12.28
CA PHE A 76 -0.20 -4.26 13.21
C PHE A 76 -0.45 -2.76 13.10
N GLY A 77 -0.49 -2.22 11.87
CA GLY A 77 -0.80 -0.81 11.65
C GLY A 77 -2.17 -0.42 12.19
N TYR A 78 -3.21 -1.20 11.89
CA TYR A 78 -4.57 -0.93 12.34
C TYR A 78 -4.72 -0.98 13.86
N LEU A 79 -4.17 -2.00 14.52
CA LEU A 79 -4.25 -2.16 15.98
C LEU A 79 -3.58 -1.00 16.71
N GLY A 80 -2.46 -0.49 16.20
CA GLY A 80 -1.83 0.70 16.75
C GLY A 80 -2.59 2.00 16.44
N GLU A 81 -3.29 2.06 15.29
CA GLU A 81 -4.08 3.22 14.89
C GLU A 81 -5.32 3.41 15.78
N ILE A 82 -6.04 2.31 16.07
CA ILE A 82 -7.23 2.34 16.96
C ILE A 82 -6.88 2.30 18.45
N GLY A 83 -5.58 2.31 18.81
CA GLY A 83 -5.12 2.33 20.19
C GLY A 83 -5.22 1.01 20.95
N THR A 84 -5.47 -0.12 20.28
CA THR A 84 -5.45 -1.46 20.90
C THR A 84 -4.03 -1.88 21.31
N THR A 85 -3.03 -1.44 20.54
CA THR A 85 -1.62 -1.54 20.87
C THR A 85 -1.00 -0.13 20.86
N ASP A 86 0.18 0.04 21.45
CA ASP A 86 0.88 1.31 21.29
C ASP A 86 1.35 1.51 19.82
N ARG A 87 1.40 2.77 19.38
CA ARG A 87 1.76 3.12 17.99
C ARG A 87 3.14 2.62 17.59
N THR A 88 4.09 2.58 18.52
CA THR A 88 5.46 2.13 18.24
C THR A 88 5.49 0.63 17.97
N THR A 89 4.81 -0.16 18.79
CA THR A 89 4.66 -1.61 18.56
C THR A 89 3.94 -1.89 17.24
N GLY A 90 2.88 -1.15 16.94
CA GLY A 90 2.18 -1.24 15.65
C GLY A 90 3.09 -0.94 14.46
N LEU A 91 3.88 0.13 14.55
CA LEU A 91 4.82 0.50 13.49
C LEU A 91 5.93 -0.55 13.32
N VAL A 92 6.61 -0.93 14.41
CA VAL A 92 7.73 -1.88 14.36
C VAL A 92 7.26 -3.23 13.84
N GLY A 93 6.16 -3.78 14.35
CA GLY A 93 5.57 -5.03 13.87
C GLY A 93 5.17 -4.95 12.39
N GLY A 94 4.56 -3.84 11.99
CA GLY A 94 4.22 -3.57 10.59
C GLY A 94 5.46 -3.52 9.70
N PHE A 95 6.53 -2.82 10.10
CA PHE A 95 7.77 -2.76 9.30
C PHE A 95 8.53 -4.09 9.24
N ILE A 96 8.49 -4.91 10.28
CA ILE A 96 9.05 -6.27 10.21
C ILE A 96 8.33 -7.09 9.15
N ALA A 97 7.00 -7.11 9.16
CA ALA A 97 6.21 -7.83 8.15
C ALA A 97 6.44 -7.26 6.75
N PHE A 98 6.52 -5.94 6.61
CA PHE A 98 6.86 -5.24 5.37
C PHE A 98 8.24 -5.66 4.84
N GLY A 99 9.27 -5.64 5.68
CA GLY A 99 10.62 -6.05 5.30
C GLY A 99 10.70 -7.50 4.85
N LEU A 100 10.03 -8.42 5.56
CA LEU A 100 9.95 -9.84 5.18
C LEU A 100 9.22 -10.02 3.84
N MET A 101 8.11 -9.31 3.63
CA MET A 101 7.36 -9.33 2.38
C MET A 101 8.24 -8.89 1.20
N TYR A 102 8.93 -7.75 1.33
CA TYR A 102 9.82 -7.25 0.29
C TYR A 102 11.06 -8.12 0.11
N ALA A 103 11.56 -8.77 1.15
CA ALA A 103 12.64 -9.75 1.04
C ALA A 103 12.24 -10.96 0.18
N ILE A 104 10.99 -11.46 0.31
CA ILE A 104 10.47 -12.53 -0.56
C ILE A 104 10.40 -12.05 -2.01
N ILE A 105 9.87 -10.87 -2.27
CA ILE A 105 9.77 -10.29 -3.61
C ILE A 105 11.17 -10.12 -4.22
N TYR A 106 12.11 -9.56 -3.45
CA TYR A 106 13.49 -9.36 -3.87
C TYR A 106 14.16 -10.69 -4.27
N ASN A 107 14.16 -11.67 -3.37
CA ASN A 107 14.80 -12.96 -3.62
C ASN A 107 14.17 -13.72 -4.79
N THR A 108 12.88 -13.51 -5.05
CA THR A 108 12.16 -14.20 -6.13
C THR A 108 12.40 -13.54 -7.49
N PHE A 109 12.33 -12.21 -7.57
CA PHE A 109 12.24 -11.49 -8.85
C PHE A 109 13.45 -10.61 -9.19
N MET A 110 14.38 -10.43 -8.22
CA MET A 110 15.62 -9.66 -8.45
C MET A 110 16.84 -10.56 -8.70
N SER A 111 16.66 -11.90 -8.70
CA SER A 111 17.73 -12.88 -8.94
C SER A 111 18.37 -12.78 -10.34
N LYS A 112 17.61 -12.30 -11.33
CA LYS A 112 18.11 -11.94 -12.65
C LYS A 112 18.05 -10.43 -12.80
N TYR A 113 19.14 -9.85 -13.32
CA TYR A 113 19.18 -8.41 -13.54
C TYR A 113 18.11 -7.97 -14.54
N SER A 114 17.30 -7.03 -14.12
CA SER A 114 16.34 -6.31 -14.96
C SER A 114 16.24 -4.88 -14.42
N PHE A 115 16.57 -3.91 -15.24
CA PHE A 115 16.46 -2.49 -14.87
C PHE A 115 15.02 -2.14 -14.48
N ALA A 116 14.04 -2.62 -15.26
CA ALA A 116 12.61 -2.40 -14.98
C ALA A 116 12.19 -2.97 -13.61
N ASN A 117 12.66 -4.17 -13.25
CA ASN A 117 12.39 -4.75 -11.93
C ASN A 117 13.02 -3.92 -10.81
N SER A 118 14.25 -3.43 -11.01
CA SER A 118 14.92 -2.58 -10.02
C SER A 118 14.14 -1.30 -9.77
N VAL A 119 13.69 -0.63 -10.83
CA VAL A 119 12.88 0.59 -10.72
C VAL A 119 11.56 0.31 -10.00
N LEU A 120 10.82 -0.73 -10.41
CA LEU A 120 9.54 -1.09 -9.80
C LEU A 120 9.69 -1.47 -8.32
N PHE A 121 10.67 -2.32 -8.01
CA PHE A 121 10.93 -2.77 -6.64
C PHE A 121 11.20 -1.60 -5.70
N TRP A 122 12.18 -0.77 -6.05
CA TRP A 122 12.57 0.35 -5.18
C TRP A 122 11.52 1.43 -5.12
N PHE A 123 10.82 1.70 -6.22
CA PHE A 123 9.71 2.64 -6.23
C PHE A 123 8.61 2.21 -5.25
N TYR A 124 8.13 0.97 -5.34
CA TYR A 124 7.12 0.46 -4.42
C TYR A 124 7.63 0.40 -2.98
N ALA A 125 8.85 -0.08 -2.74
CA ALA A 125 9.43 -0.16 -1.40
C ALA A 125 9.50 1.22 -0.74
N VAL A 126 9.97 2.24 -1.47
CA VAL A 126 10.06 3.62 -0.96
C VAL A 126 8.69 4.22 -0.73
N VAL A 127 7.80 4.20 -1.73
CA VAL A 127 6.46 4.81 -1.62
C VAL A 127 5.67 4.15 -0.49
N TRP A 128 5.73 2.84 -0.34
CA TRP A 128 5.01 2.15 0.73
C TRP A 128 5.62 2.38 2.11
N SER A 129 6.94 2.53 2.22
CA SER A 129 7.56 2.89 3.49
C SER A 129 7.14 4.28 3.99
N LEU A 130 6.81 5.20 3.08
CA LEU A 130 6.33 6.54 3.45
C LEU A 130 4.99 6.50 4.21
N TYR A 131 4.14 5.51 3.98
CA TYR A 131 2.92 5.36 4.80
C TYR A 131 3.26 5.11 6.27
N GLY A 132 4.34 4.38 6.56
CA GLY A 132 4.82 4.19 7.93
C GLY A 132 5.38 5.48 8.55
N VAL A 133 6.03 6.32 7.75
CA VAL A 133 6.47 7.65 8.23
C VAL A 133 5.27 8.53 8.56
N VAL A 134 4.27 8.55 7.67
CA VAL A 134 3.04 9.33 7.84
C VAL A 134 2.19 8.85 9.02
N TYR A 135 2.37 7.61 9.45
CA TYR A 135 1.68 7.02 10.60
C TYR A 135 1.81 7.84 11.90
N TYR A 136 2.92 8.57 12.08
CA TYR A 136 3.15 9.45 13.23
C TYR A 136 2.69 10.89 13.02
N VAL A 137 2.25 11.26 11.84
CA VAL A 137 1.76 12.61 11.55
C VAL A 137 0.36 12.79 12.16
N GLY A 138 0.00 14.01 12.57
CA GLY A 138 -1.33 14.33 13.10
C GLY A 138 -2.45 14.02 12.10
N ASP A 139 -3.62 13.63 12.61
CA ASP A 139 -4.67 12.94 11.84
C ASP A 139 -5.13 13.69 10.58
N GLY A 140 -5.32 15.00 10.63
CA GLY A 140 -5.73 15.77 9.45
C GLY A 140 -4.69 15.77 8.32
N TYR A 141 -3.41 15.99 8.68
CA TYR A 141 -2.32 15.94 7.70
C TYR A 141 -2.06 14.51 7.21
N LYS A 142 -2.17 13.52 8.08
CA LYS A 142 -2.04 12.10 7.74
C LYS A 142 -2.98 11.72 6.62
N ILE A 143 -4.25 12.13 6.69
CA ILE A 143 -5.24 11.84 5.65
C ILE A 143 -4.85 12.48 4.32
N ALA A 144 -4.49 13.75 4.31
CA ALA A 144 -4.10 14.45 3.10
C ALA A 144 -2.86 13.79 2.43
N VAL A 145 -1.81 13.54 3.21
CA VAL A 145 -0.58 12.92 2.69
C VAL A 145 -0.83 11.48 2.23
N THR A 146 -1.61 10.71 2.97
CA THR A 146 -1.97 9.33 2.56
C THR A 146 -2.77 9.32 1.27
N ASN A 147 -3.68 10.28 1.05
CA ASN A 147 -4.42 10.41 -0.20
C ASN A 147 -3.48 10.70 -1.39
N VAL A 148 -2.47 11.54 -1.20
CA VAL A 148 -1.43 11.78 -2.22
C VAL A 148 -0.62 10.52 -2.49
N LEU A 149 -0.21 9.78 -1.45
CA LEU A 149 0.50 8.51 -1.62
C LEU A 149 -0.35 7.45 -2.34
N ASP A 150 -1.65 7.39 -2.05
CA ASP A 150 -2.58 6.50 -2.76
C ASP A 150 -2.73 6.89 -4.25
N LEU A 151 -2.76 8.18 -4.56
CA LEU A 151 -2.78 8.65 -5.95
C LEU A 151 -1.50 8.22 -6.68
N ILE A 152 -0.35 8.38 -6.06
CA ILE A 152 0.94 7.99 -6.62
C ILE A 152 1.02 6.46 -6.80
N SER A 153 0.76 5.70 -5.74
CA SER A 153 0.96 4.25 -5.72
C SER A 153 -0.09 3.46 -6.52
N LYS A 154 -1.29 4.01 -6.71
CA LYS A 154 -2.40 3.34 -7.40
C LYS A 154 -2.62 3.92 -8.80
N CYS A 155 -2.89 5.23 -8.91
CA CYS A 155 -3.29 5.84 -10.18
C CYS A 155 -2.09 6.03 -11.12
N PHE A 156 -1.03 6.71 -10.67
CA PHE A 156 0.12 6.99 -11.56
C PHE A 156 0.90 5.71 -11.89
N VAL A 157 1.04 4.79 -10.95
CA VAL A 157 1.62 3.48 -11.24
C VAL A 157 0.76 2.71 -12.23
N GLY A 158 -0.56 2.64 -12.03
CA GLY A 158 -1.47 1.96 -12.94
C GLY A 158 -1.40 2.53 -14.36
N LEU A 159 -1.40 3.86 -14.50
CA LEU A 159 -1.23 4.52 -15.79
C LEU A 159 0.15 4.28 -16.41
N GLY A 160 1.21 4.34 -15.62
CA GLY A 160 2.58 4.06 -16.07
C GLY A 160 2.75 2.63 -16.57
N LEU A 161 2.22 1.66 -15.84
CA LEU A 161 2.23 0.26 -16.24
C LEU A 161 1.41 0.02 -17.50
N TRP A 162 0.23 0.64 -17.61
CA TRP A 162 -0.59 0.58 -18.83
C TRP A 162 0.15 1.17 -20.03
N ALA A 163 0.74 2.35 -19.90
CA ALA A 163 1.48 3.02 -20.97
C ALA A 163 2.72 2.22 -21.41
N TYR A 164 3.40 1.57 -20.48
CA TYR A 164 4.52 0.66 -20.76
C TYR A 164 4.05 -0.57 -21.55
N TYR A 165 2.94 -1.21 -21.14
CA TYR A 165 2.42 -2.41 -21.84
C TYR A 165 1.87 -2.12 -23.22
N THR A 166 1.23 -0.99 -23.39
CA THR A 166 0.69 -0.57 -24.70
C THR A 166 1.76 0.00 -25.64
N LYS A 167 3.04 -0.02 -25.19
CA LYS A 167 4.20 0.54 -25.93
C LYS A 167 4.04 2.01 -26.33
N ILE A 168 3.17 2.75 -25.63
CA ILE A 168 3.07 4.21 -25.77
C ILE A 168 4.33 4.88 -25.20
N LEU A 169 4.89 4.32 -24.12
CA LEU A 169 6.23 4.64 -23.62
C LEU A 169 7.18 3.52 -24.10
N ALA A 170 7.81 3.72 -25.23
CA ALA A 170 8.93 2.90 -25.65
C ALA A 170 10.17 3.33 -24.86
N VAL A 171 10.61 2.48 -23.93
CA VAL A 171 11.88 2.61 -23.23
C VAL A 171 12.80 1.48 -23.70
#